data_059e3f4b7a941c2ebc307886b2e5de13
#
_entry.id   059e3f4b7a941c2ebc307886b2e5de13
#
_cell.length_a   1.000
_cell.length_b   1.000
_cell.length_c   1.000
_cell.angle_alpha   90.00
_cell.angle_beta   90.00
_cell.angle_gamma   90.00
#
_symmetry.space_group_name_H-M   'P 1'
#
loop_
_entity.id
_entity.type
_entity.pdbx_description
1 polymer ?
#
loop_
_entity_poly.entity_id
_entity_poly.type
_entity_poly.pdbx_seq_one_letter_code
_entity_poly.pdbx_strand_id
1 'polypeptide(L)'
;LLKAIHHVAIICSDYQRSKAFYTDVLELKVLAEHYRQPRDSWKLDIALPCGGQLELFSFNDAPARPSYPEAQGLRHLAFLVDDVQQAANWLTAKGIAVEPVRTDPYTGKQFTFFADPDGLPLELYQS
;
A
#
# COMPACT_ATOMS: atom_id res chain seq x y z
N LEU A 1 -26.65 3.72 4.25
CA LEU A 1 -26.03 4.76 3.45
C LEU A 1 -24.68 4.31 2.91
N LEU A 2 -23.58 4.40 3.67
CA LEU A 2 -22.28 3.90 3.22
C LEU A 2 -22.29 2.38 3.19
N LYS A 3 -21.87 1.77 2.06
CA LYS A 3 -21.92 0.31 1.90
C LYS A 3 -20.56 -0.35 2.11
N ALA A 4 -19.51 0.28 1.66
CA ALA A 4 -18.16 -0.29 1.69
C ALA A 4 -17.15 0.79 1.33
N ILE A 5 -15.87 0.47 1.48
CA ILE A 5 -14.80 1.25 0.88
C ILE A 5 -14.69 0.81 -0.58
N HIS A 6 -14.88 1.73 -1.53
CA HIS A 6 -14.75 1.44 -2.95
C HIS A 6 -13.28 1.37 -3.36
N HIS A 7 -12.52 2.39 -3.01
CA HIS A 7 -11.08 2.45 -3.32
C HIS A 7 -10.33 3.34 -2.33
N VAL A 8 -9.02 3.16 -2.30
CA VAL A 8 -8.07 4.05 -1.64
C VAL A 8 -7.13 4.58 -2.72
N ALA A 9 -7.00 5.90 -2.82
CA ALA A 9 -6.13 6.54 -3.80
C ALA A 9 -4.78 6.88 -3.17
N ILE A 10 -3.70 6.56 -3.89
CA ILE A 10 -2.32 6.75 -3.45
C ILE A 10 -1.58 7.55 -4.52
N ILE A 11 -0.90 8.61 -4.11
CA ILE A 11 -0.06 9.41 -5.00
C ILE A 11 1.37 8.90 -4.90
N CYS A 12 2.02 8.67 -6.04
CA CYS A 12 3.40 8.21 -6.10
C CYS A 12 4.31 9.23 -6.79
N SER A 13 5.59 9.23 -6.42
CA SER A 13 6.60 10.10 -7.04
C SER A 13 7.15 9.51 -8.35
N ASP A 14 7.31 8.20 -8.40
CA ASP A 14 7.83 7.46 -9.56
C ASP A 14 6.82 6.37 -9.93
N TYR A 15 6.05 6.63 -10.99
CA TYR A 15 4.93 5.79 -11.38
C TYR A 15 5.35 4.34 -11.68
N GLN A 16 6.40 4.16 -12.49
CA GLN A 16 6.84 2.81 -12.88
C GLN A 16 7.34 2.01 -11.67
N ARG A 17 8.07 2.66 -10.77
CA ARG A 17 8.58 2.03 -9.56
C ARG A 17 7.44 1.61 -8.63
N SER A 18 6.47 2.48 -8.41
CA SER A 18 5.32 2.18 -7.54
C SER A 18 4.39 1.15 -8.18
N LYS A 19 4.18 1.21 -9.49
CA LYS A 19 3.44 0.18 -10.22
C LYS A 19 4.09 -1.20 -10.02
N ALA A 20 5.41 -1.30 -10.22
CA ALA A 20 6.13 -2.56 -10.02
C ALA A 20 6.00 -3.06 -8.57
N PHE A 21 6.06 -2.16 -7.60
CA PHE A 21 5.89 -2.53 -6.20
C PHE A 21 4.52 -3.16 -5.94
N TYR A 22 3.45 -2.50 -6.32
CA TYR A 22 2.10 -3.00 -6.02
C TYR A 22 1.71 -4.21 -6.87
N THR A 23 2.18 -4.31 -8.12
CA THR A 23 1.77 -5.38 -9.03
C THR A 23 2.74 -6.56 -9.07
N ASP A 24 4.05 -6.32 -8.98
CA ASP A 24 5.05 -7.40 -9.03
C ASP A 24 5.43 -7.88 -7.64
N VAL A 25 5.70 -6.96 -6.70
CA VAL A 25 6.10 -7.32 -5.33
C VAL A 25 4.90 -7.82 -4.53
N LEU A 26 3.82 -7.03 -4.47
CA LEU A 26 2.61 -7.39 -3.72
C LEU A 26 1.69 -8.33 -4.52
N GLU A 27 1.98 -8.56 -5.79
CA GLU A 27 1.23 -9.47 -6.67
C GLU A 27 -0.25 -9.11 -6.78
N LEU A 28 -0.58 -7.81 -6.71
CA LEU A 28 -1.93 -7.33 -6.91
C LEU A 28 -2.24 -7.19 -8.40
N LYS A 29 -3.48 -7.47 -8.78
CA LYS A 29 -3.90 -7.52 -10.17
C LYS A 29 -4.29 -6.14 -10.70
N VAL A 30 -3.76 -5.78 -11.87
CA VAL A 30 -4.17 -4.56 -12.59
C VAL A 30 -5.58 -4.76 -13.17
N LEU A 31 -6.45 -3.79 -12.93
CA LEU A 31 -7.79 -3.72 -13.52
C LEU A 31 -7.82 -2.83 -14.75
N ALA A 32 -7.19 -1.66 -14.67
CA ALA A 32 -7.15 -0.68 -15.75
C ALA A 32 -5.98 0.26 -15.56
N GLU A 33 -5.49 0.83 -16.67
CA GLU A 33 -4.42 1.82 -16.65
C GLU A 33 -4.75 2.92 -17.63
N HIS A 34 -4.68 4.19 -17.18
CA HIS A 34 -4.99 5.34 -18.01
C HIS A 34 -3.92 6.41 -17.89
N TYR A 35 -3.48 6.95 -19.03
CA TYR A 35 -2.71 8.18 -19.06
C TYR A 35 -3.66 9.35 -19.24
N ARG A 36 -3.57 10.34 -18.33
CA ARG A 36 -4.43 11.53 -18.33
C ARG A 36 -3.65 12.72 -18.87
N GLN A 37 -3.72 12.94 -20.17
CA GLN A 37 -2.92 13.95 -20.86
C GLN A 37 -3.05 15.36 -20.29
N PRO A 38 -4.26 15.90 -19.95
CA PRO A 38 -4.37 17.26 -19.43
C PRO A 38 -3.59 17.50 -18.12
N ARG A 39 -3.33 16.45 -17.36
CA ARG A 39 -2.59 16.52 -16.09
C ARG A 39 -1.20 15.92 -16.17
N ASP A 40 -0.83 15.35 -17.31
CA ASP A 40 0.41 14.56 -17.45
C ASP A 40 0.54 13.59 -16.29
N SER A 41 -0.48 12.77 -16.08
CA SER A 41 -0.63 11.93 -14.89
C SER A 41 -1.16 10.56 -15.27
N TRP A 42 -0.57 9.52 -14.70
CA TRP A 42 -1.07 8.16 -14.82
C TRP A 42 -2.08 7.85 -13.71
N LYS A 43 -3.04 6.99 -14.04
CA LYS A 43 -3.99 6.41 -13.08
C LYS A 43 -4.02 4.90 -13.28
N LEU A 44 -3.68 4.15 -12.25
CA LEU A 44 -3.67 2.69 -12.26
C LEU A 44 -4.68 2.16 -11.25
N ASP A 45 -5.64 1.39 -11.73
CA ASP A 45 -6.62 0.71 -10.89
C ASP A 45 -6.14 -0.71 -10.59
N ILE A 46 -6.04 -1.04 -9.33
CA ILE A 46 -5.48 -2.30 -8.83
C ILE A 46 -6.52 -3.00 -7.95
N ALA A 47 -6.80 -4.28 -8.23
CA ALA A 47 -7.75 -5.06 -7.44
C ALA A 47 -7.15 -5.47 -6.10
N LEU A 48 -7.96 -5.33 -5.04
CA LEU A 48 -7.68 -5.97 -3.75
C LEU A 48 -8.43 -7.31 -3.68
N PRO A 49 -7.88 -8.33 -3.01
CA PRO A 49 -8.52 -9.64 -2.93
C PRO A 49 -9.93 -9.62 -2.32
N CYS A 50 -10.22 -8.63 -1.48
CA CYS A 50 -11.52 -8.50 -0.81
C CYS A 50 -12.61 -7.85 -1.67
N GLY A 51 -12.29 -7.40 -2.89
CA GLY A 51 -13.23 -6.75 -3.80
C GLY A 51 -13.13 -5.23 -3.86
N GLY A 52 -12.39 -4.59 -2.97
CA GLY A 52 -12.03 -3.18 -3.10
C GLY A 52 -10.87 -3.00 -4.06
N GLN A 53 -10.41 -1.76 -4.21
CA GLN A 53 -9.27 -1.48 -5.08
C GLN A 53 -8.40 -0.36 -4.54
N LEU A 54 -7.16 -0.34 -5.02
CA LEU A 54 -6.27 0.80 -4.91
C LEU A 54 -6.26 1.55 -6.23
N GLU A 55 -6.13 2.87 -6.18
CA GLU A 55 -5.90 3.70 -7.36
C GLU A 55 -4.58 4.42 -7.18
N LEU A 56 -3.63 4.11 -8.04
CA LEU A 56 -2.31 4.71 -7.99
C LEU A 56 -2.25 5.87 -8.97
N PHE A 57 -1.90 7.06 -8.47
CA PHE A 57 -1.79 8.27 -9.28
C PHE A 57 -0.37 8.80 -9.29
N SER A 58 0.09 9.24 -10.45
CA SER A 58 1.28 10.09 -10.53
C SER A 58 0.86 11.55 -10.69
N PHE A 59 1.50 12.43 -9.94
CA PHE A 59 1.38 13.88 -10.12
C PHE A 59 2.78 14.47 -10.14
N ASN A 60 3.03 15.34 -11.13
CA ASN A 60 4.30 16.06 -11.21
C ASN A 60 4.44 16.96 -9.97
N ASP A 61 5.62 16.91 -9.36
CA ASP A 61 5.96 17.78 -8.24
C ASP A 61 5.11 17.61 -6.97
N ALA A 62 4.47 16.45 -6.79
CA ALA A 62 3.78 16.16 -5.54
C ALA A 62 4.79 16.15 -4.38
N PRO A 63 4.54 16.88 -3.28
CA PRO A 63 5.45 16.89 -2.15
C PRO A 63 5.52 15.52 -1.48
N ALA A 64 6.65 15.25 -0.85
CA ALA A 64 6.85 14.01 -0.10
C ALA A 64 5.85 13.90 1.06
N ARG A 65 5.50 12.66 1.40
CA ARG A 65 4.62 12.36 2.51
C ARG A 65 5.22 12.79 3.86
N PRO A 66 4.51 13.56 4.70
CA PRO A 66 4.97 13.90 6.05
C PRO A 66 4.63 12.77 7.03
N SER A 67 5.52 11.76 7.14
CA SER A 67 5.30 10.64 8.06
C SER A 67 5.83 10.91 9.48
N TYR A 68 6.89 11.72 9.60
CA TYR A 68 7.53 12.02 10.88
C TYR A 68 7.89 13.50 10.97
N PRO A 69 7.36 14.24 11.98
CA PRO A 69 6.36 13.77 12.93
C PRO A 69 5.06 13.36 12.23
N GLU A 70 4.25 12.56 12.91
CA GLU A 70 2.98 12.11 12.36
C GLU A 70 2.05 13.29 12.10
N ALA A 71 1.44 13.31 10.91
CA ALA A 71 0.52 14.36 10.49
C ALA A 71 -0.92 13.84 10.47
N GLN A 72 -1.87 14.77 10.48
CA GLN A 72 -3.29 14.42 10.39
C GLN A 72 -3.60 13.76 9.05
N GLY A 73 -4.61 12.88 9.04
CA GLY A 73 -5.07 12.16 7.87
C GLY A 73 -4.73 10.67 7.93
N LEU A 74 -4.62 10.05 6.77
CA LEU A 74 -4.29 8.62 6.70
C LEU A 74 -2.90 8.36 7.27
N ARG A 75 -2.84 7.44 8.24
CA ARG A 75 -1.59 7.05 8.87
C ARG A 75 -0.90 5.93 8.11
N HIS A 76 -1.65 4.89 7.77
CA HIS A 76 -1.14 3.73 7.05
C HIS A 76 -2.29 2.95 6.42
N LEU A 77 -1.94 1.96 5.61
CA LEU A 77 -2.86 1.00 5.01
C LEU A 77 -2.51 -0.39 5.51
N ALA A 78 -3.48 -1.11 6.06
CA ALA A 78 -3.28 -2.44 6.63
C ALA A 78 -3.88 -3.52 5.74
N PHE A 79 -3.10 -4.58 5.50
CA PHE A 79 -3.53 -5.78 4.80
C PHE A 79 -3.73 -6.92 5.78
N LEU A 80 -4.81 -7.67 5.62
CA LEU A 80 -5.09 -8.85 6.41
C LEU A 80 -4.33 -10.04 5.86
N VAL A 81 -3.63 -10.77 6.72
CA VAL A 81 -2.92 -12.00 6.37
C VAL A 81 -3.18 -13.08 7.42
N ASP A 82 -3.08 -14.35 7.02
CA ASP A 82 -3.28 -15.44 7.96
C ASP A 82 -2.08 -15.60 8.90
N ASP A 83 -0.87 -15.49 8.36
CA ASP A 83 0.39 -15.66 9.09
C ASP A 83 1.31 -14.48 8.77
N VAL A 84 1.49 -13.59 9.76
CA VAL A 84 2.28 -12.36 9.60
C VAL A 84 3.76 -12.68 9.37
N GLN A 85 4.33 -13.66 10.08
CA GLN A 85 5.75 -14.00 9.89
C GLN A 85 6.00 -14.59 8.51
N GLN A 86 5.09 -15.43 8.01
CA GLN A 86 5.19 -15.98 6.66
C GLN A 86 5.12 -14.87 5.60
N ALA A 87 4.19 -13.94 5.76
CA ALA A 87 4.05 -12.80 4.85
C ALA A 87 5.28 -11.88 4.91
N ALA A 88 5.83 -11.64 6.10
CA ALA A 88 7.06 -10.87 6.27
C ALA A 88 8.24 -11.53 5.56
N ASN A 89 8.37 -12.85 5.70
CA ASN A 89 9.42 -13.62 5.01
C ASN A 89 9.27 -13.56 3.49
N TRP A 90 8.05 -13.61 3.00
CA TRP A 90 7.73 -13.48 1.58
C TRP A 90 8.18 -12.12 1.03
N LEU A 91 7.92 -11.03 1.75
CA LEU A 91 8.38 -9.70 1.36
C LEU A 91 9.91 -9.57 1.45
N THR A 92 10.51 -10.09 2.52
CA THR A 92 11.97 -10.05 2.72
C THR A 92 12.70 -10.79 1.59
N ALA A 93 12.17 -11.92 1.14
CA ALA A 93 12.72 -12.68 0.02
C ALA A 93 12.70 -11.88 -1.30
N LYS A 94 11.82 -10.89 -1.41
CA LYS A 94 11.74 -9.96 -2.56
C LYS A 94 12.57 -8.69 -2.37
N GLY A 95 13.37 -8.62 -1.32
CA GLY A 95 14.23 -7.48 -1.04
C GLY A 95 13.55 -6.31 -0.32
N ILE A 96 12.36 -6.51 0.25
CA ILE A 96 11.64 -5.47 0.99
C ILE A 96 12.06 -5.52 2.45
N ALA A 97 12.40 -4.34 3.01
CA ALA A 97 12.67 -4.21 4.44
C ALA A 97 11.36 -4.30 5.22
N VAL A 98 11.32 -5.20 6.19
CA VAL A 98 10.15 -5.41 7.04
C VAL A 98 10.60 -5.30 8.50
N GLU A 99 9.82 -4.59 9.32
CA GLU A 99 10.10 -4.47 10.75
C GLU A 99 9.92 -5.83 11.44
N PRO A 100 10.49 -6.02 12.64
CA PRO A 100 10.24 -7.24 13.42
C PRO A 100 8.75 -7.41 13.72
N VAL A 101 8.27 -8.65 13.67
CA VAL A 101 6.88 -8.97 14.00
C VAL A 101 6.62 -8.69 15.48
N ARG A 102 5.50 -8.04 15.76
CA ARG A 102 5.06 -7.67 17.10
C ARG A 102 3.67 -8.21 17.37
N THR A 103 3.28 -8.18 18.63
CA THR A 103 1.94 -8.56 19.07
C THR A 103 1.19 -7.31 19.52
N ASP A 104 -0.01 -7.13 18.98
CA ASP A 104 -0.91 -6.05 19.41
C ASP A 104 -1.43 -6.40 20.82
N PRO A 105 -1.12 -5.59 21.84
CA PRO A 105 -1.53 -5.90 23.22
C PRO A 105 -3.05 -5.83 23.43
N TYR A 106 -3.77 -5.16 22.53
CA TYR A 106 -5.23 -5.00 22.64
C TYR A 106 -6.00 -6.17 22.04
N THR A 107 -5.44 -6.84 21.03
CA THR A 107 -6.12 -7.95 20.33
C THR A 107 -5.44 -9.29 20.48
N GLY A 108 -4.16 -9.32 20.87
CA GLY A 108 -3.33 -10.52 20.88
C GLY A 108 -2.90 -10.97 19.48
N LYS A 109 -3.25 -10.22 18.44
CA LYS A 109 -2.90 -10.53 17.04
C LYS A 109 -1.50 -10.05 16.71
N GLN A 110 -0.83 -10.74 15.80
CA GLN A 110 0.46 -10.31 15.29
C GLN A 110 0.29 -9.27 14.21
N PHE A 111 1.28 -8.40 14.08
CA PHE A 111 1.36 -7.40 13.04
C PHE A 111 2.81 -6.99 12.78
N THR A 112 3.05 -6.37 11.64
CA THR A 112 4.32 -5.72 11.34
C THR A 112 4.12 -4.66 10.26
N PHE A 113 5.15 -3.83 10.04
CA PHE A 113 5.11 -2.74 9.06
C PHE A 113 6.23 -2.89 8.03
N PHE A 114 5.93 -2.43 6.85
CA PHE A 114 6.87 -2.17 5.75
C PHE A 114 6.42 -0.87 5.08
N ALA A 115 7.05 -0.47 4.00
CA ALA A 115 6.70 0.78 3.34
C ALA A 115 6.65 0.59 1.82
N ASP A 116 5.81 1.39 1.16
CA ASP A 116 5.86 1.49 -0.28
C ASP A 116 7.06 2.35 -0.74
N PRO A 117 7.33 2.50 -2.05
CA PRO A 117 8.49 3.27 -2.51
C PRO A 117 8.54 4.73 -2.07
N ASP A 118 7.42 5.33 -1.72
CA ASP A 118 7.35 6.72 -1.26
C ASP A 118 7.23 6.85 0.27
N GLY A 119 7.45 5.75 0.98
CA GLY A 119 7.42 5.76 2.44
C GLY A 119 6.02 5.70 3.06
N LEU A 120 4.98 5.40 2.28
CA LEU A 120 3.66 5.13 2.85
C LEU A 120 3.76 3.87 3.72
N PRO A 121 3.48 3.98 5.04
CA PRO A 121 3.50 2.80 5.89
C PRO A 121 2.41 1.81 5.48
N LEU A 122 2.79 0.57 5.34
CA LEU A 122 1.88 -0.54 5.04
C LEU A 122 1.98 -1.55 6.18
N GLU A 123 0.86 -2.05 6.63
CA GLU A 123 0.81 -2.99 7.75
C GLU A 123 0.34 -4.36 7.28
N LEU A 124 0.94 -5.41 7.85
CA LEU A 124 0.42 -6.77 7.81
C LEU A 124 -0.23 -7.05 9.15
N TYR A 125 -1.50 -7.42 9.14
CA TYR A 125 -2.25 -7.69 10.37
C TYR A 125 -2.87 -9.08 10.33
N GLN A 126 -2.73 -9.82 11.41
CA GLN A 126 -3.22 -11.20 11.52
C GLN A 126 -4.74 -11.26 11.53
N SER A 127 -5.29 -12.16 10.75
CA SER A 127 -6.74 -12.43 10.69
C SER A 127 -7.29 -13.05 11.99
#